data_7d61fd81f72460dc272f4d02688b4457
#
_entry.id   7d61fd81f72460dc272f4d02688b4457
#
_cell.length_a   1.000
_cell.length_b   1.000
_cell.length_c   1.000
_cell.angle_alpha   90.00
_cell.angle_beta   90.00
_cell.angle_gamma   90.00
#
_symmetry.space_group_name_H-M   'P 1'
#
loop_
_entity.id
_entity.type
_entity.pdbx_description
1 polymer ?
#
loop_
_entity_poly.entity_id
_entity_poly.type
_entity_poly.pdbx_seq_one_letter_code
_entity_poly.pdbx_strand_id
1 'polypeptide(L)'
;MRRANKIPLTSECHHWTRLGEVPWDLQKYWQQRHTIFAYYNEGIYMTHDAWYGVTPEPVANKIAQDLNAIINPSKTTIIDLFAGVGANAISLALATTEDGSQRWDKVVAIELDAATLACAQHNASLHGVADDIIWVLADNFKYMDALLNAPDTLEADLQVDVSSTVLFASPPWGGPGYSTDEIFDLSTMEPYNLAKLHEAYKAMDHALYLPRTSDLRQIAELAPDGTKIEVVQYCVEGASKALVAYIPAAKDSEPQKES
;
A
#
# COMPACT_ATOMS: atom_id res chain seq x y z
N MET A 1 -10.08 13.10 12.46
CA MET A 1 -8.72 12.59 12.18
C MET A 1 -7.96 13.66 11.41
N ARG A 2 -6.63 13.75 11.56
CA ARG A 2 -5.85 14.90 11.07
C ARG A 2 -4.65 14.46 10.26
N ARG A 3 -4.19 15.33 9.34
CA ARG A 3 -2.92 15.20 8.66
C ARG A 3 -1.79 15.16 9.71
N ALA A 4 -0.83 14.25 9.55
CA ALA A 4 0.36 14.22 10.39
C ALA A 4 1.34 15.33 9.99
N ASN A 5 1.81 16.09 10.96
CA ASN A 5 2.98 16.95 10.78
C ASN A 5 4.22 16.09 10.55
N LYS A 6 5.32 16.73 10.15
CA LYS A 6 6.62 16.03 10.05
C LYS A 6 6.99 15.45 11.42
N ILE A 7 7.16 14.14 11.47
CA ILE A 7 7.55 13.40 12.67
C ILE A 7 9.07 13.26 12.66
N PRO A 8 9.77 13.57 13.76
CA PRO A 8 11.20 13.38 13.84
C PRO A 8 11.55 11.88 13.85
N LEU A 9 12.69 11.53 13.22
CA LEU A 9 13.26 10.20 13.32
C LEU A 9 13.57 9.86 14.78
N THR A 10 13.27 8.64 15.19
CA THR A 10 13.50 8.11 16.54
C THR A 10 14.64 7.11 16.55
N SER A 11 14.98 6.57 17.72
CA SER A 11 15.97 5.49 17.86
C SER A 11 15.54 4.17 17.19
N GLU A 12 14.27 4.04 16.79
CA GLU A 12 13.75 2.88 16.07
C GLU A 12 13.95 3.00 14.56
N CYS A 13 14.31 4.19 14.06
CA CYS A 13 14.59 4.47 12.66
C CYS A 13 16.10 4.23 12.40
N HIS A 14 16.42 3.26 11.56
CA HIS A 14 17.80 2.87 11.31
C HIS A 14 18.22 3.09 9.85
N HIS A 15 19.45 3.58 9.69
CA HIS A 15 20.17 3.57 8.43
C HIS A 15 21.52 2.86 8.66
N TRP A 16 21.62 1.59 8.29
CA TRP A 16 22.84 0.83 8.45
C TRP A 16 23.73 0.94 7.23
N THR A 17 25.00 1.28 7.46
CA THR A 17 25.99 1.43 6.38
C THR A 17 26.88 0.21 6.21
N ARG A 18 26.97 -0.65 7.23
CA ARG A 18 27.85 -1.82 7.26
C ARG A 18 27.09 -3.05 7.75
N LEU A 19 27.41 -4.21 7.19
CA LEU A 19 26.78 -5.48 7.56
C LEU A 19 26.88 -5.81 9.07
N GLY A 20 27.98 -5.43 9.70
CA GLY A 20 28.20 -5.67 11.14
C GLY A 20 27.31 -4.83 12.08
N GLU A 21 26.61 -3.83 11.56
CA GLU A 21 25.64 -3.02 12.30
C GLU A 21 24.22 -3.62 12.23
N VAL A 22 23.99 -4.51 11.24
CA VAL A 22 22.69 -5.06 10.93
C VAL A 22 22.40 -6.27 11.81
N PRO A 23 21.24 -6.32 12.49
CA PRO A 23 20.78 -7.52 13.19
C PRO A 23 20.84 -8.76 12.27
N TRP A 24 21.28 -9.90 12.84
CA TRP A 24 21.56 -11.13 12.06
C TRP A 24 20.37 -11.61 11.23
N ASP A 25 19.16 -11.48 11.74
CA ASP A 25 17.91 -11.85 11.11
C ASP A 25 17.54 -10.94 9.92
N LEU A 26 18.06 -9.71 9.89
CA LEU A 26 17.83 -8.74 8.82
C LEU A 26 18.93 -8.73 7.75
N GLN A 27 20.08 -9.38 7.97
CA GLN A 27 21.21 -9.27 7.05
C GLN A 27 20.88 -9.70 5.62
N LYS A 28 20.07 -10.76 5.45
CA LYS A 28 19.63 -11.22 4.12
C LYS A 28 18.78 -10.20 3.36
N TYR A 29 18.00 -9.38 4.09
CA TYR A 29 17.19 -8.30 3.51
C TYR A 29 18.06 -7.09 3.22
N TRP A 30 18.94 -6.71 4.15
CA TRP A 30 19.86 -5.59 3.97
C TRP A 30 20.82 -5.80 2.78
N GLN A 31 21.21 -7.01 2.48
CA GLN A 31 21.99 -7.33 1.27
C GLN A 31 21.24 -6.95 -0.02
N GLN A 32 19.91 -6.91 0.01
CA GLN A 32 19.06 -6.50 -1.11
C GLN A 32 18.66 -5.01 -1.04
N ARG A 33 19.25 -4.22 -0.13
CA ARG A 33 18.84 -2.84 0.16
C ARG A 33 18.76 -1.93 -1.07
N HIS A 34 19.65 -2.11 -2.05
CA HIS A 34 19.65 -1.33 -3.29
C HIS A 34 18.57 -1.76 -4.29
N THR A 35 18.02 -2.96 -4.15
CA THR A 35 16.83 -3.39 -4.86
C THR A 35 15.56 -2.89 -4.16
N ILE A 36 15.61 -2.78 -2.82
CA ILE A 36 14.48 -2.25 -2.00
C ILE A 36 14.36 -0.75 -2.20
N PHE A 37 15.47 -0.01 -2.12
CA PHE A 37 15.57 1.41 -2.46
C PHE A 37 16.87 1.66 -3.23
N ALA A 38 16.78 2.10 -4.47
CA ALA A 38 17.98 2.38 -5.31
C ALA A 38 18.91 3.39 -4.64
N TYR A 39 18.35 4.39 -3.98
CA TYR A 39 19.05 5.45 -3.26
C TYR A 39 19.31 5.12 -1.79
N TYR A 40 19.40 3.83 -1.40
CA TYR A 40 19.58 3.47 0.01
C TYR A 40 20.73 4.22 0.69
N ASN A 41 21.87 4.37 0.01
CA ASN A 41 23.05 5.03 0.58
C ASN A 41 22.88 6.55 0.78
N GLU A 42 21.85 7.17 0.21
CA GLU A 42 21.54 8.59 0.39
C GLU A 42 20.84 8.87 1.72
N GLY A 43 20.70 7.85 2.57
CA GLY A 43 20.16 7.99 3.91
C GLY A 43 18.72 7.51 4.05
N ILE A 44 18.32 6.45 3.35
CA ILE A 44 17.03 5.78 3.56
C ILE A 44 16.98 5.20 4.97
N TYR A 45 15.91 5.51 5.71
CA TYR A 45 15.66 4.99 7.05
C TYR A 45 14.56 3.92 7.03
N MET A 46 14.77 2.89 7.86
CA MET A 46 13.84 1.76 8.00
C MET A 46 13.70 1.44 9.50
N THR A 47 12.50 1.05 9.91
CA THR A 47 12.31 0.34 11.19
C THR A 47 12.69 -1.13 11.04
N HIS A 48 12.93 -1.84 12.16
CA HIS A 48 13.29 -3.25 12.15
C HIS A 48 12.27 -4.09 11.36
N ASP A 49 10.98 -3.93 11.67
CA ASP A 49 9.92 -4.77 11.11
C ASP A 49 9.62 -4.42 9.62
N ALA A 50 9.91 -3.20 9.21
CA ALA A 50 9.71 -2.78 7.82
C ALA A 50 10.54 -3.62 6.82
N TRP A 51 11.71 -4.13 7.23
CA TRP A 51 12.55 -4.97 6.36
C TRP A 51 11.87 -6.26 5.88
N TYR A 52 10.92 -6.78 6.65
CA TYR A 52 10.22 -8.02 6.31
C TYR A 52 9.12 -7.82 5.25
N GLY A 53 8.51 -6.62 5.22
CA GLY A 53 7.31 -6.37 4.41
C GLY A 53 7.42 -5.25 3.38
N VAL A 54 8.57 -4.55 3.31
CA VAL A 54 8.73 -3.44 2.35
C VAL A 54 8.66 -3.92 0.91
N THR A 55 7.88 -3.24 0.10
CA THR A 55 7.81 -3.48 -1.35
C THR A 55 9.11 -3.00 -2.00
N PRO A 56 9.83 -3.84 -2.77
CA PRO A 56 11.00 -3.39 -3.53
C PRO A 56 10.62 -2.30 -4.54
N GLU A 57 11.44 -1.26 -4.67
CA GLU A 57 11.19 -0.10 -5.53
C GLU A 57 10.81 -0.47 -6.98
N PRO A 58 11.45 -1.44 -7.68
CA PRO A 58 11.03 -1.83 -9.02
C PRO A 58 9.59 -2.37 -9.06
N VAL A 59 9.16 -3.06 -7.99
CA VAL A 59 7.80 -3.58 -7.87
C VAL A 59 6.83 -2.43 -7.58
N ALA A 60 7.15 -1.54 -6.65
CA ALA A 60 6.31 -0.38 -6.32
C ALA A 60 6.11 0.52 -7.55
N ASN A 61 7.18 0.79 -8.32
CA ASN A 61 7.11 1.55 -9.55
C ASN A 61 6.23 0.85 -10.61
N LYS A 62 6.35 -0.47 -10.75
CA LYS A 62 5.52 -1.22 -11.70
C LYS A 62 4.05 -1.23 -11.29
N ILE A 63 3.75 -1.38 -10.00
CA ILE A 63 2.38 -1.27 -9.46
C ILE A 63 1.78 0.11 -9.78
N ALA A 64 2.55 1.19 -9.57
CA ALA A 64 2.09 2.55 -9.87
C ALA A 64 1.78 2.74 -11.37
N GLN A 65 2.58 2.13 -12.27
CA GLN A 65 2.32 2.11 -13.72
C GLN A 65 1.06 1.30 -14.07
N ASP A 66 0.87 0.12 -13.46
CA ASP A 66 -0.27 -0.74 -13.74
C ASP A 66 -1.57 -0.13 -13.19
N LEU A 67 -1.53 0.51 -12.02
CA LEU A 67 -2.65 1.31 -11.51
C LEU A 67 -3.06 2.42 -12.50
N ASN A 68 -2.08 3.08 -13.12
CA ASN A 68 -2.35 4.07 -14.17
C ASN A 68 -3.07 3.46 -15.39
N ALA A 69 -2.69 2.22 -15.78
CA ALA A 69 -3.25 1.55 -16.94
C ALA A 69 -4.62 0.89 -16.66
N ILE A 70 -4.80 0.32 -15.47
CA ILE A 70 -5.98 -0.49 -15.10
C ILE A 70 -7.11 0.39 -14.56
N ILE A 71 -6.77 1.38 -13.73
CA ILE A 71 -7.76 2.22 -13.03
C ILE A 71 -8.28 3.31 -13.96
N ASN A 72 -9.60 3.50 -13.95
CA ASN A 72 -10.25 4.53 -14.73
C ASN A 72 -9.60 5.92 -14.50
N PRO A 73 -9.24 6.66 -15.56
CA PRO A 73 -8.62 7.99 -15.44
C PRO A 73 -9.43 9.02 -14.65
N SER A 74 -10.76 8.83 -14.50
CA SER A 74 -11.59 9.68 -13.65
C SER A 74 -11.31 9.54 -12.15
N LYS A 75 -10.60 8.48 -11.75
CA LYS A 75 -10.11 8.32 -10.39
C LYS A 75 -8.80 9.09 -10.25
N THR A 76 -8.84 10.21 -9.55
CA THR A 76 -7.70 11.14 -9.42
C THR A 76 -7.09 11.15 -8.03
N THR A 77 -7.69 10.43 -7.07
CA THR A 77 -7.16 10.27 -5.71
C THR A 77 -6.78 8.82 -5.44
N ILE A 78 -5.63 8.61 -4.82
CA ILE A 78 -5.21 7.29 -4.33
C ILE A 78 -4.88 7.35 -2.84
N ILE A 79 -5.29 6.30 -2.11
CA ILE A 79 -5.01 6.15 -0.68
C ILE A 79 -4.19 4.87 -0.48
N ASP A 80 -2.96 5.01 -0.03
CA ASP A 80 -2.14 3.90 0.49
C ASP A 80 -2.50 3.66 1.95
N LEU A 81 -3.18 2.55 2.21
CA LEU A 81 -3.75 2.21 3.52
C LEU A 81 -2.73 1.59 4.50
N PHE A 82 -1.54 1.22 4.01
CA PHE A 82 -0.45 0.64 4.78
C PHE A 82 0.88 1.19 4.26
N ALA A 83 1.13 2.48 4.51
CA ALA A 83 2.23 3.20 3.88
C ALA A 83 3.62 2.63 4.22
N GLY A 84 3.75 1.97 5.39
CA GLY A 84 5.03 1.44 5.84
C GLY A 84 6.09 2.54 5.85
N VAL A 85 7.26 2.25 5.32
CA VAL A 85 8.37 3.21 5.17
C VAL A 85 8.31 4.02 3.87
N GLY A 86 7.14 4.02 3.19
CA GLY A 86 6.84 4.92 2.08
C GLY A 86 7.09 4.36 0.68
N ALA A 87 7.54 3.12 0.52
CA ALA A 87 7.93 2.60 -0.79
C ALA A 87 6.83 2.74 -1.86
N ASN A 88 5.60 2.30 -1.56
CA ASN A 88 4.48 2.42 -2.49
C ASN A 88 3.99 3.87 -2.61
N ALA A 89 3.83 4.58 -1.49
CA ALA A 89 3.37 5.96 -1.49
C ALA A 89 4.28 6.89 -2.32
N ILE A 90 5.60 6.70 -2.24
CA ILE A 90 6.60 7.43 -3.04
C ILE A 90 6.40 7.12 -4.54
N SER A 91 6.31 5.84 -4.91
CA SER A 91 6.11 5.45 -6.32
C SER A 91 4.77 5.96 -6.86
N LEU A 92 3.71 5.98 -6.04
CA LEU A 92 2.41 6.55 -6.41
C LEU A 92 2.50 8.06 -6.63
N ALA A 93 3.21 8.80 -5.76
CA ALA A 93 3.39 10.24 -5.91
C ALA A 93 4.25 10.62 -7.12
N LEU A 94 5.18 9.74 -7.52
CA LEU A 94 6.01 9.91 -8.72
C LEU A 94 5.33 9.46 -10.01
N ALA A 95 4.16 8.80 -9.93
CA ALA A 95 3.49 8.25 -11.11
C ALA A 95 3.03 9.35 -12.07
N THR A 96 3.31 9.17 -13.36
CA THR A 96 2.88 10.08 -14.41
C THR A 96 2.04 9.36 -15.46
N THR A 97 1.18 10.11 -16.12
CA THR A 97 0.46 9.69 -17.32
C THR A 97 1.37 9.70 -18.55
N GLU A 98 0.89 9.21 -19.68
CA GLU A 98 1.67 9.16 -20.95
C GLU A 98 2.14 10.54 -21.44
N ASP A 99 1.38 11.59 -21.13
CA ASP A 99 1.74 12.97 -21.48
C ASP A 99 2.71 13.63 -20.48
N GLY A 100 3.14 12.89 -19.44
CA GLY A 100 4.08 13.35 -18.42
C GLY A 100 3.45 14.17 -17.29
N SER A 101 2.12 14.35 -17.27
CA SER A 101 1.44 14.97 -16.14
C SER A 101 1.38 14.02 -14.94
N GLN A 102 1.17 14.56 -13.74
CA GLN A 102 0.96 13.73 -12.54
C GLN A 102 -0.28 12.87 -12.69
N ARG A 103 -0.17 11.58 -12.33
CA ARG A 103 -1.30 10.63 -12.40
C ARG A 103 -2.36 10.93 -11.35
N TRP A 104 -1.95 11.31 -10.16
CA TRP A 104 -2.83 11.51 -9.02
C TRP A 104 -2.83 12.97 -8.59
N ASP A 105 -4.02 13.59 -8.52
CA ASP A 105 -4.19 14.93 -7.96
C ASP A 105 -3.95 14.90 -6.44
N LYS A 106 -4.20 13.74 -5.81
CA LYS A 106 -4.04 13.55 -4.37
C LYS A 106 -3.54 12.14 -4.06
N VAL A 107 -2.48 12.07 -3.26
CA VAL A 107 -1.96 10.84 -2.65
C VAL A 107 -2.09 10.96 -1.14
N VAL A 108 -2.83 10.05 -0.50
CA VAL A 108 -2.95 9.94 0.95
C VAL A 108 -2.24 8.67 1.40
N ALA A 109 -1.42 8.76 2.43
CA ALA A 109 -0.65 7.63 2.95
C ALA A 109 -0.89 7.46 4.45
N ILE A 110 -1.40 6.29 4.84
CA ILE A 110 -1.82 5.99 6.21
C ILE A 110 -0.87 4.96 6.80
N GLU A 111 -0.34 5.26 7.98
CA GLU A 111 0.51 4.36 8.74
C GLU A 111 0.11 4.41 10.22
N LEU A 112 0.10 3.26 10.87
CA LEU A 112 -0.29 3.12 12.27
C LEU A 112 0.85 3.44 13.23
N ASP A 113 2.08 3.09 12.84
CA ASP A 113 3.28 3.24 13.65
C ASP A 113 4.00 4.57 13.37
N ALA A 114 4.25 5.33 14.43
CA ALA A 114 4.83 6.67 14.31
C ALA A 114 6.29 6.66 13.83
N ALA A 115 7.09 5.66 14.23
CA ALA A 115 8.49 5.58 13.82
C ALA A 115 8.58 5.16 12.34
N THR A 116 7.73 4.24 11.91
CA THR A 116 7.62 3.82 10.52
C THR A 116 7.14 4.98 9.63
N LEU A 117 6.14 5.76 10.08
CA LEU A 117 5.71 6.96 9.36
C LEU A 117 6.79 8.04 9.28
N ALA A 118 7.59 8.21 10.36
CA ALA A 118 8.73 9.13 10.34
C ALA A 118 9.77 8.72 9.28
N CYS A 119 10.05 7.41 9.16
CA CYS A 119 10.88 6.87 8.08
C CYS A 119 10.27 7.18 6.70
N ALA A 120 8.96 6.96 6.52
CA ALA A 120 8.27 7.22 5.26
C ALA A 120 8.37 8.69 4.82
N GLN A 121 8.09 9.63 5.72
CA GLN A 121 8.21 11.07 5.45
C GLN A 121 9.65 11.48 5.12
N HIS A 122 10.63 10.91 5.83
CA HIS A 122 12.04 11.16 5.57
C HIS A 122 12.45 10.61 4.19
N ASN A 123 12.10 9.36 3.88
CA ASN A 123 12.41 8.71 2.61
C ASN A 123 11.77 9.46 1.44
N ALA A 124 10.52 9.88 1.57
CA ALA A 124 9.85 10.70 0.56
C ALA A 124 10.54 12.05 0.33
N SER A 125 11.15 12.65 1.39
CA SER A 125 11.93 13.87 1.24
C SER A 125 13.17 13.66 0.36
N LEU A 126 13.83 12.50 0.44
CA LEU A 126 14.97 12.16 -0.41
C LEU A 126 14.57 12.01 -1.89
N HIS A 127 13.32 11.61 -2.14
CA HIS A 127 12.76 11.49 -3.49
C HIS A 127 12.09 12.79 -3.98
N GLY A 128 12.07 13.83 -3.15
CA GLY A 128 11.49 15.14 -3.52
C GLY A 128 9.98 15.21 -3.55
N VAL A 129 9.26 14.20 -2.99
CA VAL A 129 7.79 14.08 -3.03
C VAL A 129 7.11 14.12 -1.65
N ALA A 130 7.83 14.52 -0.61
CA ALA A 130 7.27 14.50 0.76
C ALA A 130 6.05 15.42 0.91
N ASP A 131 6.03 16.54 0.17
CA ASP A 131 4.95 17.52 0.22
C ASP A 131 3.78 17.16 -0.72
N ASP A 132 4.00 16.25 -1.66
CA ASP A 132 2.98 15.74 -2.59
C ASP A 132 2.11 14.64 -1.95
N ILE A 133 2.48 14.17 -0.75
CA ILE A 133 1.80 13.10 -0.03
C ILE A 133 1.17 13.65 1.25
N ILE A 134 -0.10 13.36 1.45
CA ILE A 134 -0.80 13.64 2.70
C ILE A 134 -0.59 12.47 3.67
N TRP A 135 0.25 12.68 4.66
CA TRP A 135 0.61 11.67 5.65
C TRP A 135 -0.40 11.63 6.80
N VAL A 136 -0.82 10.43 7.21
CA VAL A 136 -1.79 10.22 8.29
C VAL A 136 -1.28 9.17 9.26
N LEU A 137 -1.10 9.55 10.53
CA LEU A 137 -0.80 8.60 11.61
C LEU A 137 -2.12 8.07 12.17
N ALA A 138 -2.56 6.92 11.71
CA ALA A 138 -3.85 6.35 12.08
C ALA A 138 -3.96 4.85 11.75
N ASP A 139 -4.94 4.21 12.38
CA ASP A 139 -5.46 2.92 11.95
C ASP A 139 -6.30 3.10 10.67
N ASN A 140 -5.96 2.36 9.62
CA ASN A 140 -6.64 2.48 8.32
C ASN A 140 -8.11 2.12 8.37
N PHE A 141 -8.52 1.13 9.19
CA PHE A 141 -9.94 0.76 9.32
C PHE A 141 -10.75 1.87 9.98
N LYS A 142 -10.16 2.57 10.97
CA LYS A 142 -10.81 3.74 11.59
C LYS A 142 -10.89 4.90 10.61
N TYR A 143 -9.87 5.07 9.75
CA TYR A 143 -9.93 6.07 8.70
C TYR A 143 -11.01 5.75 7.68
N MET A 144 -11.09 4.51 7.22
CA MET A 144 -12.12 4.06 6.26
C MET A 144 -13.52 4.18 6.84
N ASP A 145 -13.72 3.79 8.10
CA ASP A 145 -15.01 3.97 8.78
C ASP A 145 -15.39 5.46 8.86
N ALA A 146 -14.46 6.33 9.25
CA ALA A 146 -14.70 7.77 9.28
C ALA A 146 -15.00 8.35 7.90
N LEU A 147 -14.25 7.94 6.87
CA LEU A 147 -14.46 8.40 5.49
C LEU A 147 -15.85 8.03 4.96
N LEU A 148 -16.30 6.82 5.22
CA LEU A 148 -17.56 6.31 4.67
C LEU A 148 -18.79 6.71 5.50
N ASN A 149 -18.66 6.79 6.83
CA ASN A 149 -19.80 6.94 7.73
C ASN A 149 -19.86 8.28 8.49
N ALA A 150 -18.73 8.98 8.62
CA ALA A 150 -18.63 10.22 9.38
C ALA A 150 -17.58 11.19 8.79
N PRO A 151 -17.65 11.54 7.49
CA PRO A 151 -16.60 12.31 6.79
C PRO A 151 -16.32 13.66 7.46
N ASP A 152 -17.31 14.29 8.08
CA ASP A 152 -17.14 15.56 8.79
C ASP A 152 -16.20 15.49 10.00
N THR A 153 -15.85 14.28 10.45
CA THR A 153 -14.85 14.08 11.53
C THR A 153 -13.41 14.12 11.03
N LEU A 154 -13.21 14.10 9.72
CA LEU A 154 -11.93 14.22 9.06
C LEU A 154 -11.59 15.68 8.77
N GLU A 155 -10.31 16.05 8.84
CA GLU A 155 -9.86 17.33 8.27
C GLU A 155 -10.18 17.40 6.76
N ALA A 156 -10.37 18.61 6.25
CA ALA A 156 -10.81 18.85 4.88
C ALA A 156 -9.91 18.14 3.83
N ASP A 157 -8.61 18.11 4.05
CA ASP A 157 -7.65 17.45 3.16
C ASP A 157 -7.80 15.91 3.13
N LEU A 158 -8.41 15.34 4.17
CA LEU A 158 -8.64 13.91 4.32
C LEU A 158 -10.05 13.49 3.89
N GLN A 159 -10.94 14.46 3.65
CA GLN A 159 -12.23 14.23 3.04
C GLN A 159 -12.03 14.08 1.53
N VAL A 160 -12.16 12.86 1.02
CA VAL A 160 -12.01 12.57 -0.41
C VAL A 160 -13.36 12.14 -1.00
N ASP A 161 -13.54 12.42 -2.28
CA ASP A 161 -14.69 11.89 -3.00
C ASP A 161 -14.47 10.40 -3.29
N VAL A 162 -15.29 9.56 -2.68
CA VAL A 162 -15.26 8.09 -2.82
C VAL A 162 -15.36 7.68 -4.30
N SER A 163 -16.16 8.41 -5.10
CA SER A 163 -16.37 8.09 -6.51
C SER A 163 -15.14 8.31 -7.38
N SER A 164 -14.24 9.23 -6.98
CA SER A 164 -12.98 9.56 -7.69
C SER A 164 -11.74 8.98 -7.02
N THR A 165 -11.90 8.13 -5.99
CA THR A 165 -10.79 7.57 -5.21
C THR A 165 -10.61 6.08 -5.49
N VAL A 166 -9.36 5.63 -5.42
CA VAL A 166 -8.96 4.22 -5.39
C VAL A 166 -8.10 3.94 -4.16
N LEU A 167 -8.21 2.72 -3.63
CA LEU A 167 -7.43 2.28 -2.48
C LEU A 167 -6.29 1.36 -2.93
N PHE A 168 -5.14 1.50 -2.30
CA PHE A 168 -4.06 0.53 -2.35
C PHE A 168 -3.79 0.02 -0.93
N ALA A 169 -3.65 -1.30 -0.77
CA ALA A 169 -3.39 -1.90 0.54
C ALA A 169 -2.33 -2.99 0.43
N SER A 170 -1.23 -2.82 1.16
CA SER A 170 -0.19 -3.82 1.38
C SER A 170 -0.14 -4.25 2.85
N PRO A 171 -1.17 -4.99 3.32
CA PRO A 171 -1.28 -5.39 4.71
C PRO A 171 -0.17 -6.36 5.12
N PRO A 172 0.16 -6.49 6.41
CA PRO A 172 1.00 -7.58 6.89
C PRO A 172 0.33 -8.95 6.65
N TRP A 173 1.15 -9.99 6.43
CA TRP A 173 0.69 -11.34 6.07
C TRP A 173 0.91 -12.39 7.18
N GLY A 174 1.23 -11.98 8.42
CA GLY A 174 1.55 -12.91 9.52
C GLY A 174 3.05 -13.23 9.64
N GLY A 175 3.91 -12.43 8.99
CA GLY A 175 5.37 -12.60 9.05
C GLY A 175 5.94 -13.56 7.99
N PRO A 176 7.25 -13.87 8.03
CA PRO A 176 7.95 -14.57 6.95
C PRO A 176 7.55 -16.04 6.75
N GLY A 177 6.73 -16.61 7.64
CA GLY A 177 6.26 -18.01 7.58
C GLY A 177 5.42 -18.32 6.34
N TYR A 178 4.71 -17.34 5.77
CA TYR A 178 3.88 -17.51 4.56
C TYR A 178 4.66 -18.06 3.36
N SER A 179 5.97 -17.90 3.33
CA SER A 179 6.81 -18.24 2.17
C SER A 179 7.01 -19.75 1.96
N THR A 180 6.62 -20.58 2.91
CA THR A 180 6.76 -22.04 2.87
C THR A 180 5.55 -22.75 2.25
N ASP A 181 4.40 -22.07 2.15
CA ASP A 181 3.18 -22.66 1.61
C ASP A 181 3.20 -22.68 0.09
N GLU A 182 2.87 -23.83 -0.48
CA GLU A 182 2.69 -23.99 -1.94
C GLU A 182 1.49 -23.17 -2.42
N ILE A 183 0.38 -23.20 -1.65
CA ILE A 183 -0.79 -22.34 -1.80
C ILE A 183 -1.09 -21.73 -0.44
N PHE A 184 -1.05 -20.40 -0.36
CA PHE A 184 -1.29 -19.69 0.88
C PHE A 184 -2.79 -19.38 1.06
N ASP A 185 -3.35 -19.86 2.17
CA ASP A 185 -4.74 -19.60 2.55
C ASP A 185 -4.89 -18.18 3.11
N LEU A 186 -5.51 -17.31 2.33
CA LEU A 186 -5.73 -15.90 2.68
C LEU A 186 -6.69 -15.70 3.86
N SER A 187 -7.44 -16.72 4.26
CA SER A 187 -8.27 -16.68 5.46
C SER A 187 -7.45 -16.72 6.75
N THR A 188 -6.21 -17.20 6.66
CA THR A 188 -5.26 -17.30 7.79
C THR A 188 -4.32 -16.11 7.94
N MET A 189 -4.41 -15.09 7.05
CA MET A 189 -3.60 -13.88 7.18
C MET A 189 -3.81 -13.20 8.54
N GLU A 190 -2.71 -12.79 9.15
CA GLU A 190 -2.72 -12.05 10.41
C GLU A 190 -1.98 -10.71 10.26
N PRO A 191 -2.44 -9.66 10.96
CA PRO A 191 -3.61 -9.59 11.86
C PRO A 191 -4.94 -9.39 11.11
N TYR A 192 -4.92 -9.32 9.79
CA TYR A 192 -6.09 -9.05 8.95
C TYR A 192 -6.20 -10.07 7.84
N ASN A 193 -7.26 -10.87 7.83
CA ASN A 193 -7.52 -11.81 6.75
C ASN A 193 -8.21 -11.13 5.55
N LEU A 194 -8.25 -11.86 4.42
CA LEU A 194 -8.81 -11.35 3.17
C LEU A 194 -10.25 -10.85 3.31
N ALA A 195 -11.10 -11.58 4.05
CA ALA A 195 -12.50 -11.21 4.24
C ALA A 195 -12.66 -9.87 4.99
N LYS A 196 -11.84 -9.64 6.02
CA LYS A 196 -11.83 -8.37 6.77
C LYS A 196 -11.39 -7.20 5.90
N LEU A 197 -10.35 -7.40 5.10
CA LEU A 197 -9.84 -6.36 4.18
C LEU A 197 -10.90 -6.01 3.13
N HIS A 198 -11.47 -7.03 2.49
CA HIS A 198 -12.49 -6.84 1.47
C HIS A 198 -13.73 -6.13 2.03
N GLU A 199 -14.23 -6.55 3.19
CA GLU A 199 -15.40 -5.92 3.82
C GLU A 199 -15.16 -4.43 4.09
N ALA A 200 -13.95 -4.05 4.50
CA ALA A 200 -13.62 -2.66 4.76
C ALA A 200 -13.47 -1.81 3.48
N TYR A 201 -13.12 -2.42 2.34
CA TYR A 201 -12.71 -1.68 1.13
C TYR A 201 -13.66 -1.86 -0.05
N LYS A 202 -14.59 -2.81 -0.02
CA LYS A 202 -15.49 -3.18 -1.14
C LYS A 202 -16.33 -2.04 -1.72
N ALA A 203 -16.54 -0.95 -0.94
CA ALA A 203 -17.26 0.23 -1.41
C ALA A 203 -16.48 1.04 -2.47
N MET A 204 -15.19 0.77 -2.65
CA MET A 204 -14.30 1.50 -3.54
C MET A 204 -13.45 0.54 -4.38
N ASP A 205 -13.05 0.99 -5.57
CA ASP A 205 -12.02 0.27 -6.33
C ASP A 205 -10.77 0.15 -5.46
N HIS A 206 -10.21 -1.05 -5.35
CA HIS A 206 -9.05 -1.27 -4.49
C HIS A 206 -8.08 -2.31 -5.06
N ALA A 207 -6.79 -2.09 -4.79
CA ALA A 207 -5.72 -3.02 -5.13
C ALA A 207 -5.13 -3.62 -3.84
N LEU A 208 -5.11 -4.95 -3.75
CA LEU A 208 -4.55 -5.69 -2.62
C LEU A 208 -3.21 -6.34 -3.00
N TYR A 209 -2.15 -5.94 -2.31
CA TYR A 209 -0.83 -6.56 -2.42
C TYR A 209 -0.77 -7.78 -1.48
N LEU A 210 -0.67 -8.98 -2.07
CA LEU A 210 -0.87 -10.25 -1.41
C LEU A 210 0.35 -11.18 -1.57
N PRO A 211 0.49 -12.22 -0.73
CA PRO A 211 1.53 -13.25 -0.87
C PRO A 211 1.58 -13.83 -2.29
N ARG A 212 2.79 -14.10 -2.78
CA ARG A 212 3.01 -14.65 -4.14
C ARG A 212 2.33 -15.99 -4.41
N THR A 213 2.03 -16.75 -3.37
CA THR A 213 1.39 -18.08 -3.42
C THR A 213 -0.08 -18.06 -3.00
N SER A 214 -0.70 -16.89 -2.94
CA SER A 214 -2.12 -16.72 -2.56
C SER A 214 -3.05 -17.64 -3.35
N ASP A 215 -4.05 -18.20 -2.68
CA ASP A 215 -5.11 -18.97 -3.33
C ASP A 215 -5.97 -18.05 -4.21
N LEU A 216 -5.81 -18.17 -5.52
CA LEU A 216 -6.54 -17.35 -6.50
C LEU A 216 -8.04 -17.59 -6.48
N ARG A 217 -8.51 -18.73 -5.96
CA ARG A 217 -9.95 -19.02 -5.83
C ARG A 217 -10.58 -18.09 -4.79
N GLN A 218 -9.91 -17.87 -3.66
CA GLN A 218 -10.37 -16.95 -2.63
C GLN A 218 -10.42 -15.50 -3.14
N ILE A 219 -9.47 -15.10 -3.99
CA ILE A 219 -9.50 -13.78 -4.63
C ILE A 219 -10.67 -13.69 -5.62
N ALA A 220 -10.90 -14.73 -6.42
CA ALA A 220 -11.98 -14.75 -7.40
C ALA A 220 -13.38 -14.64 -6.77
N GLU A 221 -13.56 -15.15 -5.54
CA GLU A 221 -14.82 -15.05 -4.78
C GLU A 221 -15.17 -13.60 -4.39
N LEU A 222 -14.21 -12.67 -4.43
CA LEU A 222 -14.44 -11.26 -4.13
C LEU A 222 -14.99 -10.46 -5.31
N ALA A 223 -15.06 -11.06 -6.51
CA ALA A 223 -15.51 -10.36 -7.70
C ALA A 223 -16.99 -9.96 -7.58
N PRO A 224 -17.33 -8.66 -7.70
CA PRO A 224 -18.72 -8.25 -7.81
C PRO A 224 -19.40 -8.90 -9.03
N ASP A 225 -20.71 -9.14 -8.93
CA ASP A 225 -21.49 -9.79 -9.99
C ASP A 225 -21.25 -9.15 -11.36
N GLY A 226 -20.92 -10.00 -12.34
CA GLY A 226 -20.71 -9.59 -13.73
C GLY A 226 -19.40 -8.83 -13.97
N THR A 227 -18.49 -8.79 -12.99
CA THR A 227 -17.16 -8.15 -13.10
C THR A 227 -16.03 -9.19 -13.10
N LYS A 228 -14.81 -8.71 -13.33
CA LYS A 228 -13.58 -9.52 -13.24
C LYS A 228 -12.59 -8.83 -12.33
N ILE A 229 -11.84 -9.63 -11.59
CA ILE A 229 -10.66 -9.18 -10.86
C ILE A 229 -9.44 -9.46 -11.72
N GLU A 230 -8.62 -8.45 -11.96
CA GLU A 230 -7.33 -8.62 -12.57
C GLU A 230 -6.31 -8.95 -11.49
N VAL A 231 -5.48 -9.99 -11.71
CA VAL A 231 -4.44 -10.39 -10.79
C VAL A 231 -3.10 -10.39 -11.53
N VAL A 232 -2.17 -9.60 -11.04
CA VAL A 232 -0.83 -9.45 -11.63
C VAL A 232 0.22 -9.99 -10.67
N GLN A 233 1.11 -10.84 -11.17
CA GLN A 233 2.26 -11.34 -10.43
C GLN A 233 3.48 -10.45 -10.67
N TYR A 234 4.06 -9.93 -9.59
CA TYR A 234 5.23 -9.07 -9.67
C TYR A 234 6.51 -9.84 -9.35
N CYS A 235 7.50 -9.68 -10.22
CA CYS A 235 8.78 -10.37 -10.13
C CYS A 235 9.95 -9.37 -10.13
N VAL A 236 11.02 -9.71 -9.44
CA VAL A 236 12.30 -9.02 -9.51
C VAL A 236 13.35 -10.05 -9.89
N GLU A 237 14.11 -9.82 -10.98
CA GLU A 237 15.14 -10.73 -11.50
C GLU A 237 14.62 -12.17 -11.69
N GLY A 238 13.37 -12.31 -12.16
CA GLY A 238 12.73 -13.61 -12.36
C GLY A 238 12.16 -14.27 -11.09
N ALA A 239 12.40 -13.70 -9.92
CA ALA A 239 11.84 -14.21 -8.66
C ALA A 239 10.52 -13.50 -8.33
N SER A 240 9.44 -14.28 -8.18
CA SER A 240 8.14 -13.76 -7.75
C SER A 240 8.24 -13.14 -6.34
N LYS A 241 7.72 -11.95 -6.18
CA LYS A 241 7.67 -11.20 -4.91
C LYS A 241 6.28 -11.19 -4.30
N ALA A 242 5.27 -10.89 -5.11
CA ALA A 242 3.88 -10.77 -4.66
C ALA A 242 2.90 -10.92 -5.81
N LEU A 243 1.61 -11.00 -5.46
CA LEU A 243 0.48 -10.78 -6.35
C LEU A 243 -0.17 -9.44 -5.99
N VAL A 244 -0.73 -8.75 -6.98
CA VAL A 244 -1.69 -7.65 -6.73
C VAL A 244 -3.01 -8.00 -7.39
N ALA A 245 -4.07 -7.98 -6.60
CA ALA A 245 -5.44 -8.14 -7.07
C ALA A 245 -6.10 -6.76 -7.21
N TYR A 246 -6.55 -6.43 -8.41
CA TYR A 246 -7.25 -5.19 -8.74
C TYR A 246 -8.75 -5.46 -8.72
N ILE A 247 -9.42 -5.04 -7.66
CA ILE A 247 -10.79 -5.40 -7.32
C ILE A 247 -11.68 -4.17 -7.54
N PRO A 248 -12.67 -4.23 -8.46
CA PRO A 248 -13.61 -3.13 -8.65
C PRO A 248 -14.54 -2.99 -7.45
N ALA A 249 -15.03 -1.77 -7.23
CA ALA A 249 -16.04 -1.50 -6.20
C ALA A 249 -17.28 -2.39 -6.38
N ALA A 250 -17.84 -2.86 -5.27
CA ALA A 250 -19.15 -3.48 -5.31
C ALA A 250 -20.18 -2.45 -5.80
N LYS A 251 -20.96 -2.82 -6.82
CA LYS A 251 -22.08 -1.97 -7.24
C LYS A 251 -23.11 -1.97 -6.12
N ASP A 252 -23.55 -0.79 -5.70
CA ASP A 252 -24.74 -0.69 -4.87
C ASP A 252 -25.86 -1.46 -5.56
N SER A 253 -26.40 -2.47 -4.90
CA SER A 253 -27.59 -3.14 -5.37
C SER A 253 -28.69 -2.06 -5.42
N GLU A 254 -29.09 -1.64 -6.62
CA GLU A 254 -30.28 -0.79 -6.76
C GLU A 254 -31.40 -1.46 -5.95
N PRO A 255 -32.12 -0.69 -5.11
CA PRO A 255 -33.25 -1.26 -4.41
C PRO A 255 -34.23 -1.81 -5.46
N GLN A 256 -34.46 -3.12 -5.42
CA GLN A 256 -35.46 -3.74 -6.27
C GLN A 256 -36.75 -2.95 -6.08
N LYS A 257 -37.15 -2.20 -7.11
CA LYS A 257 -38.50 -1.63 -7.16
C LYS A 257 -39.45 -2.81 -7.14
N GLU A 258 -40.04 -3.06 -5.98
CA GLU A 258 -41.19 -3.94 -5.89
C GLU A 258 -42.25 -3.41 -6.86
N SER A 259 -42.53 -4.24 -7.87
CA SER A 259 -43.57 -4.02 -8.87
C SER A 259 -44.94 -4.53 -8.40
#